data_af2f6c53df0900f3b6a7a39a294fd7e8
#
_entry.id   af2f6c53df0900f3b6a7a39a294fd7e8
#
_cell.length_a   1.000
_cell.length_b   1.000
_cell.length_c   1.000
_cell.angle_alpha   90.00
_cell.angle_beta   90.00
_cell.angle_gamma   90.00
#
_symmetry.space_group_name_H-M   'P 1'
#
loop_
_entity.id
_entity.type
_entity.pdbx_description
1 polymer ?
#
loop_
_entity_poly.entity_id
_entity_poly.type
_entity_poly.pdbx_seq_one_letter_code
_entity_poly.pdbx_strand_id
1 'polypeptide(L)'
;MFESLFQKYPFFRAVPCILCMAIVFKLSSLTNEQLEDFPQIWDKLAHFLEYATLAGCYAMIWTRTEWSRRQWLRVLIVGVLALAYGCTDEYHQSFVEGRDCSALDLVADLTGGLFGGIVYAVITRILNRYDPVDKKCEM
;
A
#
# COMPACT_ATOMS: atom_id res chain seq x y z
N MET A 1 0.71 8.61 -22.86
CA MET A 1 1.06 7.23 -23.26
C MET A 1 0.74 6.22 -22.13
N PHE A 2 1.17 6.42 -20.89
CA PHE A 2 0.86 5.50 -19.77
C PHE A 2 -0.64 5.42 -19.43
N GLU A 3 -1.37 6.55 -19.36
CA GLU A 3 -2.82 6.54 -19.06
C GLU A 3 -3.63 5.75 -20.10
N SER A 4 -3.25 5.80 -21.38
CA SER A 4 -3.94 5.05 -22.44
C SER A 4 -3.77 3.53 -22.30
N LEU A 5 -2.63 3.06 -21.81
CA LEU A 5 -2.38 1.64 -21.57
C LEU A 5 -3.24 1.13 -20.39
N PHE A 6 -3.29 1.88 -19.29
CA PHE A 6 -4.08 1.54 -18.13
C PHE A 6 -5.60 1.65 -18.35
N GLN A 7 -6.05 2.47 -19.30
CA GLN A 7 -7.45 2.50 -19.72
C GLN A 7 -7.79 1.29 -20.60
N LYS A 8 -6.90 0.90 -21.50
CA LYS A 8 -7.12 -0.23 -22.41
C LYS A 8 -7.01 -1.59 -21.69
N TYR A 9 -6.15 -1.67 -20.67
CA TYR A 9 -5.88 -2.91 -19.94
C TYR A 9 -5.89 -2.66 -18.43
N PRO A 10 -7.08 -2.59 -17.80
CA PRO A 10 -7.22 -2.21 -16.39
C PRO A 10 -6.51 -3.18 -15.42
N PHE A 11 -6.28 -4.43 -15.80
CA PHE A 11 -5.58 -5.41 -14.98
C PHE A 11 -4.11 -5.03 -14.71
N PHE A 12 -3.46 -4.25 -15.60
CA PHE A 12 -2.11 -3.75 -15.33
C PHE A 12 -2.01 -2.84 -14.10
N ARG A 13 -3.13 -2.29 -13.63
CA ARG A 13 -3.17 -1.51 -12.39
C ARG A 13 -2.92 -2.35 -11.14
N ALA A 14 -3.17 -3.66 -11.22
CA ALA A 14 -2.89 -4.58 -10.11
C ALA A 14 -1.42 -5.02 -10.04
N VAL A 15 -0.65 -4.83 -11.10
CA VAL A 15 0.76 -5.27 -11.14
C VAL A 15 1.60 -4.66 -10.02
N PRO A 16 1.56 -3.32 -9.74
CA PRO A 16 2.28 -2.75 -8.61
C PRO A 16 1.91 -3.37 -7.27
N CYS A 17 0.63 -3.71 -7.06
CA CYS A 17 0.17 -4.36 -5.83
C CYS A 17 0.80 -5.75 -5.68
N ILE A 18 0.74 -6.57 -6.73
CA ILE A 18 1.28 -7.94 -6.71
C ILE A 18 2.80 -7.91 -6.46
N LEU A 19 3.52 -7.01 -7.12
CA LEU A 19 4.96 -6.86 -6.91
C LEU A 19 5.28 -6.39 -5.49
N CYS A 20 4.55 -5.42 -4.96
CA CYS A 20 4.73 -4.93 -3.60
C CYS A 20 4.44 -6.04 -2.58
N MET A 21 3.33 -6.78 -2.72
CA MET A 21 3.01 -7.93 -1.86
C MET A 21 4.10 -8.99 -1.90
N ALA A 22 4.65 -9.30 -3.06
CA ALA A 22 5.74 -10.28 -3.20
C ALA A 22 7.03 -9.78 -2.52
N ILE A 23 7.32 -8.48 -2.56
CA ILE A 23 8.48 -7.90 -1.87
C ILE A 23 8.28 -7.96 -0.37
N VAL A 24 7.11 -7.53 0.16
CA VAL A 24 6.79 -7.61 1.58
C VAL A 24 6.90 -9.06 2.08
N PHE A 25 6.30 -10.02 1.37
CA PHE A 25 6.41 -11.44 1.71
C PHE A 25 7.86 -11.92 1.77
N LYS A 26 8.72 -11.46 0.85
CA LYS A 26 10.14 -11.80 0.85
C LYS A 26 10.88 -11.21 2.05
N LEU A 27 10.59 -9.97 2.40
CA LEU A 27 11.19 -9.29 3.57
C LEU A 27 10.73 -9.94 4.88
N SER A 28 9.45 -10.27 4.97
CA SER A 28 8.84 -11.01 6.07
C SER A 28 9.42 -12.42 6.28
N SER A 29 9.99 -13.02 5.23
CA SER A 29 10.62 -14.33 5.28
C SER A 29 12.07 -14.30 5.80
N LEU A 30 12.63 -13.12 6.11
CA LEU A 30 13.97 -13.00 6.67
C LEU A 30 13.98 -13.44 8.14
N THR A 31 14.94 -14.28 8.51
CA THR A 31 15.12 -14.76 9.90
C THR A 31 15.69 -13.64 10.79
N ASN A 32 15.51 -13.79 12.10
CA ASN A 32 16.06 -12.82 13.06
C ASN A 32 17.60 -12.74 12.99
N GLU A 33 18.28 -13.84 12.70
CA GLU A 33 19.74 -13.86 12.49
C GLU A 33 20.15 -12.96 11.31
N GLN A 34 19.36 -12.94 10.24
CA GLN A 34 19.60 -12.06 9.08
C GLN A 34 19.31 -10.59 9.37
N LEU A 35 18.59 -10.29 10.46
CA LEU A 35 18.19 -8.98 10.91
C LEU A 35 18.89 -8.53 12.20
N GLU A 36 19.89 -9.26 12.70
CA GLU A 36 20.56 -8.99 13.99
C GLU A 36 21.06 -7.56 14.17
N ASP A 37 21.46 -6.91 13.08
CA ASP A 37 21.94 -5.52 13.09
C ASP A 37 20.80 -4.46 13.11
N PHE A 38 19.52 -4.88 13.04
CA PHE A 38 18.38 -3.96 13.00
C PHE A 38 17.74 -3.84 14.38
N PRO A 39 17.72 -2.63 15.00
CA PRO A 39 16.98 -2.37 16.23
C PRO A 39 15.47 -2.64 16.04
N GLN A 40 14.78 -3.12 17.06
CA GLN A 40 13.32 -3.40 17.02
C GLN A 40 12.46 -2.20 16.58
N ILE A 41 12.90 -0.97 16.81
CA ILE A 41 12.18 0.21 16.36
C ILE A 41 12.18 0.33 14.83
N TRP A 42 13.23 -0.15 14.17
CA TRP A 42 13.30 -0.18 12.70
C TRP A 42 12.35 -1.21 12.09
N ASP A 43 12.07 -2.27 12.81
CA ASP A 43 11.08 -3.27 12.42
C ASP A 43 9.68 -2.63 12.27
N LYS A 44 9.21 -1.90 13.30
CA LYS A 44 7.94 -1.17 13.26
C LYS A 44 7.89 -0.09 12.16
N LEU A 45 9.01 0.61 11.96
CA LEU A 45 9.11 1.60 10.89
C LEU A 45 9.11 0.94 9.51
N ALA A 46 9.75 -0.24 9.36
CA ALA A 46 9.71 -1.01 8.13
C ALA A 46 8.27 -1.41 7.79
N HIS A 47 7.55 -2.04 8.73
CA HIS A 47 6.13 -2.36 8.56
C HIS A 47 5.32 -1.13 8.13
N PHE A 48 5.44 -0.01 8.86
CA PHE A 48 4.73 1.23 8.49
C PHE A 48 5.02 1.66 7.05
N LEU A 49 6.28 1.69 6.62
CA LEU A 49 6.67 2.15 5.28
C LEU A 49 6.27 1.16 4.18
N GLU A 50 6.41 -0.14 4.43
CA GLU A 50 6.00 -1.20 3.51
C GLU A 50 4.50 -1.14 3.25
N TYR A 51 3.71 -1.04 4.31
CA TYR A 51 2.26 -0.99 4.20
C TYR A 51 1.72 0.35 3.73
N ALA A 52 2.43 1.45 3.97
CA ALA A 52 2.14 2.73 3.32
C ALA A 52 2.35 2.66 1.80
N THR A 53 3.43 2.00 1.37
CA THR A 53 3.72 1.77 -0.05
C THR A 53 2.69 0.84 -0.68
N LEU A 54 2.33 -0.25 -0.01
CA LEU A 54 1.32 -1.19 -0.47
C LEU A 54 -0.06 -0.52 -0.63
N ALA A 55 -0.46 0.31 0.32
CA ALA A 55 -1.70 1.08 0.23
C ALA A 55 -1.70 2.08 -0.93
N GLY A 56 -0.55 2.70 -1.22
CA GLY A 56 -0.36 3.51 -2.43
C GLY A 56 -0.56 2.70 -3.70
N CYS A 57 -0.02 1.48 -3.76
CA CYS A 57 -0.22 0.55 -4.87
C CYS A 57 -1.70 0.14 -4.99
N TYR A 58 -2.38 -0.18 -3.88
CA TYR A 58 -3.82 -0.47 -3.90
C TYR A 58 -4.62 0.73 -4.44
N ALA A 59 -4.27 1.96 -4.05
CA ALA A 59 -4.96 3.16 -4.51
C ALA A 59 -4.87 3.35 -6.03
N MET A 60 -3.81 2.87 -6.68
CA MET A 60 -3.63 2.94 -8.13
C MET A 60 -4.60 2.04 -8.93
N ILE A 61 -5.31 1.11 -8.28
CA ILE A 61 -6.34 0.29 -8.91
C ILE A 61 -7.50 1.16 -9.42
N TRP A 62 -7.83 2.23 -8.70
CA TRP A 62 -8.85 3.19 -9.12
C TRP A 62 -8.26 4.26 -10.05
N THR A 63 -9.09 4.74 -10.99
CA THR A 63 -8.77 5.96 -11.75
C THR A 63 -8.76 7.18 -10.82
N ARG A 64 -8.10 8.26 -11.23
CA ARG A 64 -8.11 9.53 -10.46
C ARG A 64 -9.52 10.04 -10.21
N THR A 65 -10.41 9.93 -11.22
CA THR A 65 -11.81 10.33 -11.09
C THR A 65 -12.58 9.49 -10.08
N GLU A 66 -12.46 8.16 -10.19
CA GLU A 66 -13.09 7.25 -9.23
C GLU A 66 -12.56 7.50 -7.82
N TRP A 67 -11.24 7.64 -7.66
CA TRP A 67 -10.63 7.93 -6.37
C TRP A 67 -11.20 9.21 -5.75
N SER A 68 -11.28 10.30 -6.51
CA SER A 68 -11.72 11.61 -6.02
C SER A 68 -13.19 11.65 -5.59
N ARG A 69 -14.06 10.82 -6.20
CA ARG A 69 -15.50 10.78 -5.87
C ARG A 69 -15.79 10.34 -4.43
N ARG A 70 -14.99 9.39 -3.89
CA ARG A 70 -15.17 8.84 -2.54
C ARG A 70 -13.82 8.61 -1.84
N GLN A 71 -12.93 9.59 -1.91
CA GLN A 71 -11.54 9.43 -1.49
C GLN A 71 -11.38 8.92 -0.05
N TRP A 72 -12.17 9.44 0.91
CA TRP A 72 -12.06 9.04 2.31
C TRP A 72 -12.51 7.60 2.55
N LEU A 73 -13.55 7.16 1.86
CA LEU A 73 -13.95 5.75 1.88
C LEU A 73 -12.84 4.87 1.29
N ARG A 74 -12.19 5.31 0.21
CA ARG A 74 -11.09 4.56 -0.41
C ARG A 74 -9.83 4.54 0.45
N VAL A 75 -9.51 5.64 1.13
CA VAL A 75 -8.45 5.65 2.15
C VAL A 75 -8.72 4.60 3.23
N LEU A 76 -9.95 4.51 3.72
CA LEU A 76 -10.33 3.47 4.68
C LEU A 76 -10.19 2.07 4.08
N ILE A 77 -10.66 1.86 2.85
CA ILE A 77 -10.58 0.56 2.17
C ILE A 77 -9.11 0.12 2.02
N VAL A 78 -8.21 0.98 1.53
CA VAL A 78 -6.80 0.60 1.36
C VAL A 78 -6.12 0.36 2.70
N GLY A 79 -6.49 1.08 3.77
CA GLY A 79 -6.02 0.83 5.12
C GLY A 79 -6.47 -0.55 5.65
N VAL A 80 -7.73 -0.90 5.43
CA VAL A 80 -8.27 -2.22 5.83
C VAL A 80 -7.64 -3.34 4.99
N LEU A 81 -7.40 -3.14 3.70
CA LEU A 81 -6.70 -4.11 2.85
C LEU A 81 -5.24 -4.30 3.28
N ALA A 82 -4.56 -3.20 3.66
CA ALA A 82 -3.23 -3.26 4.23
C ALA A 82 -3.23 -4.09 5.52
N LEU A 83 -4.11 -3.80 6.48
CA LEU A 83 -4.25 -4.58 7.71
C LEU A 83 -4.56 -6.05 7.44
N ALA A 84 -5.45 -6.35 6.49
CA ALA A 84 -5.79 -7.74 6.14
C ALA A 84 -4.58 -8.50 5.60
N TYR A 85 -3.76 -7.85 4.78
CA TYR A 85 -2.50 -8.44 4.31
C TYR A 85 -1.50 -8.56 5.46
N GLY A 86 -1.40 -7.56 6.36
CA GLY A 86 -0.61 -7.61 7.59
C GLY A 86 -0.94 -8.81 8.48
N CYS A 87 -2.23 -9.13 8.63
CA CYS A 87 -2.62 -10.35 9.36
C CYS A 87 -2.07 -11.65 8.70
N THR A 88 -2.02 -11.70 7.36
CA THR A 88 -1.42 -12.85 6.67
C THR A 88 0.10 -12.88 6.81
N ASP A 89 0.70 -11.71 6.87
CA ASP A 89 2.14 -11.53 7.05
C ASP A 89 2.58 -11.96 8.44
N GLU A 90 1.92 -11.49 9.49
CA GLU A 90 2.13 -11.92 10.88
C GLU A 90 1.95 -13.42 11.06
N TYR A 91 0.89 -13.98 10.43
CA TYR A 91 0.70 -15.42 10.42
C TYR A 91 1.86 -16.15 9.76
N HIS A 92 2.40 -15.64 8.64
CA HIS A 92 3.57 -16.20 7.99
C HIS A 92 4.82 -16.09 8.88
N GLN A 93 5.05 -14.94 9.50
CA GLN A 93 6.19 -14.71 10.40
C GLN A 93 6.21 -15.67 11.59
N SER A 94 5.05 -16.14 12.06
CA SER A 94 4.98 -17.14 13.12
C SER A 94 5.67 -18.48 12.80
N PHE A 95 5.97 -18.73 11.53
CA PHE A 95 6.71 -19.92 11.08
C PHE A 95 8.18 -19.62 10.73
N VAL A 96 8.60 -18.36 10.83
CA VAL A 96 9.98 -17.93 10.53
C VAL A 96 10.82 -17.97 11.79
N GLU A 97 12.00 -18.60 11.73
CA GLU A 97 12.85 -18.79 12.88
C GLU A 97 13.30 -17.45 13.50
N GLY A 98 13.08 -17.33 14.81
CA GLY A 98 13.44 -16.16 15.60
C GLY A 98 12.52 -14.94 15.41
N ARG A 99 11.40 -15.05 14.66
CA ARG A 99 10.39 -13.98 14.52
C ARG A 99 9.22 -14.23 15.48
N ASP A 100 8.70 -13.16 16.04
CA ASP A 100 7.54 -13.18 16.92
C ASP A 100 6.38 -12.38 16.31
N CYS A 101 5.16 -12.93 16.36
CA CYS A 101 3.96 -12.18 15.98
C CYS A 101 3.72 -11.02 16.94
N SER A 102 3.49 -9.84 16.42
CA SER A 102 3.31 -8.63 17.20
C SER A 102 2.03 -7.88 16.83
N ALA A 103 1.16 -7.65 17.80
CA ALA A 103 0.00 -6.79 17.60
C ALA A 103 0.40 -5.33 17.25
N LEU A 104 1.60 -4.90 17.65
CA LEU A 104 2.11 -3.57 17.32
C LEU A 104 2.48 -3.47 15.83
N ASP A 105 2.86 -4.59 15.19
CA ASP A 105 3.13 -4.61 13.76
C ASP A 105 1.83 -4.45 12.97
N LEU A 106 0.75 -5.08 13.40
CA LEU A 106 -0.59 -4.84 12.82
C LEU A 106 -1.05 -3.38 12.97
N VAL A 107 -0.68 -2.72 14.08
CA VAL A 107 -0.95 -1.28 14.26
C VAL A 107 -0.10 -0.45 13.29
N ALA A 108 1.17 -0.82 13.10
CA ALA A 108 2.04 -0.16 12.13
C ALA A 108 1.52 -0.34 10.69
N ASP A 109 1.06 -1.55 10.34
CA ASP A 109 0.48 -1.87 9.03
C ASP A 109 -0.79 -1.05 8.74
N LEU A 110 -1.73 -1.01 9.69
CA LEU A 110 -2.95 -0.22 9.55
C LEU A 110 -2.64 1.28 9.42
N THR A 111 -1.80 1.81 10.31
CA THR A 111 -1.45 3.24 10.31
C THR A 111 -0.65 3.61 9.07
N GLY A 112 0.27 2.76 8.63
CA GLY A 112 0.99 2.89 7.36
C GLY A 112 0.02 2.87 6.18
N GLY A 113 -0.91 1.90 6.15
CA GLY A 113 -1.92 1.78 5.11
C GLY A 113 -2.82 3.02 5.00
N LEU A 114 -3.30 3.55 6.12
CA LEU A 114 -4.09 4.80 6.15
C LEU A 114 -3.25 5.99 5.68
N PHE A 115 -2.00 6.09 6.13
CA PHE A 115 -1.07 7.16 5.73
C PHE A 115 -0.81 7.13 4.22
N GLY A 116 -0.51 5.96 3.64
CA GLY A 116 -0.30 5.80 2.20
C GLY A 116 -1.53 6.22 1.39
N GLY A 117 -2.73 5.83 1.84
CA GLY A 117 -3.99 6.27 1.25
C GLY A 117 -4.20 7.79 1.31
N ILE A 118 -3.85 8.43 2.43
CA ILE A 118 -3.93 9.90 2.59
C ILE A 118 -2.93 10.59 1.66
N VAL A 119 -1.68 10.12 1.60
CA VAL A 119 -0.66 10.66 0.68
C VAL A 119 -1.15 10.59 -0.76
N TYR A 120 -1.70 9.45 -1.18
CA TYR A 120 -2.27 9.30 -2.52
C TYR A 120 -3.44 10.27 -2.77
N ALA A 121 -4.32 10.48 -1.78
CA ALA A 121 -5.43 11.44 -1.87
C ALA A 121 -4.94 12.88 -2.04
N VAL A 122 -3.87 13.27 -1.32
CA VAL A 122 -3.24 14.60 -1.45
C VAL A 122 -2.62 14.78 -2.83
N ILE A 123 -1.84 13.81 -3.28
CA ILE A 123 -1.21 13.82 -4.63
C ILE A 123 -2.29 13.95 -5.71
N THR A 124 -3.35 13.15 -5.63
CA THR A 124 -4.45 13.18 -6.60
C THR A 124 -5.17 14.54 -6.63
N ARG A 125 -5.36 15.18 -5.46
CA ARG A 125 -5.94 16.53 -5.39
C ARG A 125 -5.04 17.58 -6.07
N ILE A 126 -3.73 17.49 -5.84
CA ILE A 126 -2.75 18.39 -6.47
C ILE A 126 -2.78 18.21 -7.98
N LEU A 127 -2.70 16.97 -8.46
CA LEU A 127 -2.72 16.66 -9.89
C LEU A 127 -4.01 17.14 -10.56
N ASN A 128 -5.18 16.98 -9.90
CA ASN A 128 -6.45 17.45 -10.45
C ASN A 128 -6.58 18.98 -10.51
N ARG A 129 -5.77 19.72 -9.75
CA ARG A 129 -5.69 21.19 -9.89
C ARG A 129 -4.94 21.62 -11.16
N TYR A 130 -3.89 20.90 -11.53
CA TYR A 130 -3.05 21.23 -12.69
C TYR A 130 -3.54 20.58 -13.99
N ASP A 131 -4.16 19.42 -13.91
CA ASP A 131 -4.72 18.67 -15.04
C ASP A 131 -6.11 18.13 -14.66
N PRO A 132 -7.17 18.96 -14.74
CA PRO A 132 -8.53 18.55 -14.37
C PRO A 132 -9.03 17.46 -15.31
N VAL A 133 -9.41 16.31 -14.76
CA VAL A 133 -9.90 15.14 -15.52
C VAL A 133 -11.17 15.46 -16.30
N ASP A 134 -12.01 16.34 -15.76
CA ASP A 134 -13.31 16.68 -16.38
C ASP A 134 -13.20 17.52 -17.66
N LYS A 135 -12.08 18.22 -17.91
CA LYS A 135 -11.88 19.00 -19.14
C LYS A 135 -11.61 18.16 -20.40
N LYS A 136 -11.28 16.88 -20.25
CA LYS A 136 -10.98 15.99 -21.40
C LYS A 136 -12.22 15.34 -22.01
N CYS A 137 -13.38 15.47 -21.39
CA CYS A 137 -14.64 14.90 -21.92
C CYS A 137 -15.48 15.90 -22.73
N GLU A 138 -15.09 17.18 -22.77
CA GLU A 138 -15.85 18.23 -23.49
C GLU A 138 -15.25 18.61 -24.86
N MET A 139 -14.22 17.94 -25.32
CA MET A 139 -13.65 18.06 -26.67
C MET A 139 -13.86 16.77 -27.46
#